data_d048560d593fb6c69a765c891530a338
#
_entry.id   d048560d593fb6c69a765c891530a338
#
_cell.length_a   1.000
_cell.length_b   1.000
_cell.length_c   1.000
_cell.angle_alpha   90.00
_cell.angle_beta   90.00
_cell.angle_gamma   90.00
#
_symmetry.space_group_name_H-M   'P 1'
#
loop_
_entity.id
_entity.type
_entity.pdbx_description
1 polymer ?
#
loop_
_entity_poly.entity_id
_entity_poly.type
_entity_poly.pdbx_seq_one_letter_code
_entity_poly.pdbx_strand_id
1 'polypeptide(L)'
;MLKNQFNLGSIIIFDLTIIGAGVIGLSIGKYFSQLGNSVLILEKESRAGEGTSSRNSGVIHAGIYYPENSFKSRFCVEGNKMLYEYANKKNISHSKVGKYIVASKAGELNALEKLFQQGVRNNVNLKYCSKEEIEEAIPQIVCSSALFSPETGIIDVPEFITALEGDIQHKNGIVSFNTEFISAKKSKNFFEISCNDGTNFSIQSKTLVNASGLSSDLISYKIDQLDQRYIFPI
;
A
#
# COMPACT_ATOMS: atom_id res chain seq x y z
N MET A 1 1.27 0.07 -24.94
CA MET A 1 2.33 -0.75 -25.54
C MET A 1 3.59 0.10 -25.53
N LEU A 2 4.46 -0.18 -24.57
CA LEU A 2 5.71 0.56 -24.30
C LEU A 2 6.59 0.69 -25.54
N LYS A 3 6.70 -0.38 -26.33
CA LYS A 3 7.56 -0.43 -27.51
C LYS A 3 7.26 0.62 -28.58
N ASN A 4 6.01 1.08 -28.66
CA ASN A 4 5.59 2.11 -29.62
C ASN A 4 5.77 3.54 -29.10
N GLN A 5 5.98 3.72 -27.81
CA GLN A 5 6.25 5.03 -27.21
C GLN A 5 7.74 5.42 -27.29
N PHE A 6 8.61 4.45 -27.51
CA PHE A 6 10.06 4.68 -27.54
C PHE A 6 10.63 4.26 -28.90
N ASN A 7 11.19 5.22 -29.60
CA ASN A 7 11.87 5.00 -30.88
C ASN A 7 13.05 4.02 -30.68
N LEU A 8 13.06 2.88 -31.36
CA LEU A 8 13.93 1.71 -31.18
C LEU A 8 15.46 1.95 -31.35
N GLY A 9 15.93 3.18 -31.34
CA GLY A 9 17.34 3.54 -31.51
C GLY A 9 18.10 3.99 -30.28
N SER A 10 17.42 4.28 -29.16
CA SER A 10 18.07 4.69 -27.91
C SER A 10 17.67 3.79 -26.74
N ILE A 11 18.66 3.28 -26.01
CA ILE A 11 18.42 2.56 -24.75
C ILE A 11 17.91 3.61 -23.74
N ILE A 12 16.66 3.46 -23.31
CA ILE A 12 16.10 4.30 -22.25
C ILE A 12 16.46 3.69 -20.91
N ILE A 13 17.10 4.49 -20.06
CA ILE A 13 17.43 4.10 -18.71
C ILE A 13 16.49 4.87 -17.77
N PHE A 14 15.64 4.14 -17.05
CA PHE A 14 14.81 4.70 -15.98
C PHE A 14 15.62 4.87 -14.70
N ASP A 15 15.31 5.90 -13.92
CA ASP A 15 15.87 6.01 -12.56
C ASP A 15 15.29 4.95 -11.65
N LEU A 16 14.01 4.63 -11.83
CA LEU A 16 13.29 3.65 -11.02
C LEU A 16 12.31 2.85 -11.87
N THR A 17 12.41 1.52 -11.80
CA THR A 17 11.38 0.61 -12.28
C THR A 17 10.74 -0.12 -11.10
N ILE A 18 9.41 -0.19 -11.08
CA ILE A 18 8.62 -0.84 -10.03
C ILE A 18 7.82 -1.97 -10.66
N ILE A 19 7.82 -3.13 -10.02
CA ILE A 19 7.03 -4.29 -10.43
C ILE A 19 5.76 -4.34 -9.59
N GLY A 20 4.61 -4.17 -10.22
CA GLY A 20 3.28 -4.17 -9.61
C GLY A 20 2.70 -2.77 -9.41
N ALA A 21 1.51 -2.53 -9.98
CA ALA A 21 0.72 -1.30 -9.83
C ALA A 21 -0.37 -1.43 -8.75
N GLY A 22 -0.06 -2.15 -7.66
CA GLY A 22 -0.85 -2.10 -6.43
C GLY A 22 -0.62 -0.79 -5.67
N VAL A 23 -1.37 -0.57 -4.57
CA VAL A 23 -1.28 0.65 -3.76
C VAL A 23 0.16 0.97 -3.31
N ILE A 24 0.97 -0.03 -3.01
CA ILE A 24 2.36 0.15 -2.58
C ILE A 24 3.22 0.63 -3.75
N GLY A 25 3.16 -0.07 -4.89
CA GLY A 25 3.94 0.32 -6.08
C GLY A 25 3.58 1.70 -6.59
N LEU A 26 2.28 2.03 -6.64
CA LEU A 26 1.81 3.36 -7.02
C LEU A 26 2.24 4.45 -6.02
N SER A 27 2.19 4.18 -4.71
CA SER A 27 2.64 5.14 -3.70
C SER A 27 4.12 5.45 -3.81
N ILE A 28 4.96 4.42 -4.04
CA ILE A 28 6.40 4.58 -4.28
C ILE A 28 6.62 5.36 -5.59
N GLY A 29 5.93 4.96 -6.67
CA GLY A 29 6.04 5.61 -7.97
C GLY A 29 5.66 7.07 -7.92
N LYS A 30 4.56 7.42 -7.25
CA LYS A 30 4.14 8.80 -7.00
C LYS A 30 5.23 9.60 -6.29
N TYR A 31 5.77 9.06 -5.20
CA TYR A 31 6.80 9.75 -4.42
C TYR A 31 8.03 10.08 -5.27
N PHE A 32 8.59 9.09 -5.97
CA PHE A 32 9.80 9.30 -6.76
C PHE A 32 9.57 10.15 -8.01
N SER A 33 8.41 10.05 -8.66
CA SER A 33 8.08 10.93 -9.80
C SER A 33 7.94 12.39 -9.38
N GLN A 34 7.44 12.66 -8.16
CA GLN A 34 7.40 14.00 -7.59
C GLN A 34 8.79 14.60 -7.31
N LEU A 35 9.79 13.75 -7.06
CA LEU A 35 11.20 14.16 -6.93
C LEU A 35 11.91 14.37 -8.27
N GLY A 36 11.21 14.21 -9.40
CA GLY A 36 11.77 14.40 -10.74
C GLY A 36 12.49 13.18 -11.32
N ASN A 37 12.35 12.00 -10.69
CA ASN A 37 12.91 10.77 -11.24
C ASN A 37 12.05 10.25 -12.42
N SER A 38 12.70 9.66 -13.42
CA SER A 38 12.03 8.89 -14.47
C SER A 38 11.56 7.55 -13.91
N VAL A 39 10.23 7.41 -13.75
CA VAL A 39 9.60 6.24 -13.11
C VAL A 39 8.83 5.44 -14.14
N LEU A 40 9.05 4.11 -14.13
CA LEU A 40 8.26 3.12 -14.85
C LEU A 40 7.66 2.13 -13.86
N ILE A 41 6.36 1.88 -13.96
CA ILE A 41 5.69 0.79 -13.24
C ILE A 41 5.25 -0.26 -14.25
N LEU A 42 5.64 -1.51 -14.02
CA LEU A 42 5.23 -2.66 -14.81
C LEU A 42 4.05 -3.36 -14.13
N GLU A 43 2.93 -3.49 -14.82
CA GLU A 43 1.75 -4.20 -14.33
C GLU A 43 1.30 -5.24 -15.37
N LYS A 44 1.19 -6.48 -14.92
CA LYS A 44 0.77 -7.59 -15.78
C LYS A 44 -0.72 -7.57 -16.12
N GLU A 45 -1.53 -7.01 -15.22
CA GLU A 45 -2.97 -6.89 -15.41
C GLU A 45 -3.32 -5.69 -16.31
N SER A 46 -4.61 -5.60 -16.69
CA SER A 46 -5.09 -4.56 -17.61
C SER A 46 -5.28 -3.18 -16.96
N ARG A 47 -5.24 -3.10 -15.62
CA ARG A 47 -5.39 -1.88 -14.84
C ARG A 47 -4.71 -1.97 -13.48
N ALA A 48 -4.55 -0.83 -12.84
CA ALA A 48 -3.96 -0.75 -11.51
C ALA A 48 -4.87 -1.36 -10.42
N GLY A 49 -4.25 -1.92 -9.38
CA GLY A 49 -4.93 -2.37 -8.18
C GLY A 49 -5.66 -3.71 -8.27
N GLU A 50 -5.60 -4.44 -9.36
CA GLU A 50 -6.36 -5.69 -9.55
C GLU A 50 -5.97 -6.84 -8.61
N GLY A 51 -4.80 -6.78 -7.98
CA GLY A 51 -4.35 -7.76 -7.00
C GLY A 51 -5.00 -7.56 -5.62
N THR A 52 -4.21 -7.68 -4.57
CA THR A 52 -4.63 -7.52 -3.16
C THR A 52 -5.28 -6.15 -2.88
N SER A 53 -4.89 -5.11 -3.63
CA SER A 53 -5.40 -3.74 -3.45
C SER A 53 -6.88 -3.58 -3.79
N SER A 54 -7.49 -4.47 -4.57
CA SER A 54 -8.94 -4.50 -4.82
C SER A 54 -9.71 -5.46 -3.90
N ARG A 55 -9.01 -6.18 -3.03
CA ARG A 55 -9.59 -7.25 -2.19
C ARG A 55 -9.42 -6.95 -0.72
N ASN A 56 -9.96 -5.81 -0.30
CA ASN A 56 -9.92 -5.31 1.08
C ASN A 56 -11.21 -4.57 1.42
N SER A 57 -11.38 -4.19 2.68
CA SER A 57 -12.57 -3.49 3.18
C SER A 57 -12.46 -1.96 3.16
N GLY A 58 -11.41 -1.39 2.58
CA GLY A 58 -11.19 0.06 2.51
C GLY A 58 -10.99 0.73 3.87
N VAL A 59 -10.60 -0.01 4.90
CA VAL A 59 -10.43 0.54 6.26
C VAL A 59 -9.14 1.34 6.36
N ILE A 60 -9.25 2.59 6.81
CA ILE A 60 -8.12 3.40 7.26
C ILE A 60 -7.85 3.05 8.72
N HIS A 61 -6.82 2.23 8.95
CA HIS A 61 -6.46 1.77 10.29
C HIS A 61 -5.76 2.86 11.10
N ALA A 62 -6.02 2.88 12.43
CA ALA A 62 -5.41 3.84 13.35
C ALA A 62 -4.08 3.36 13.99
N GLY A 63 -3.74 2.07 13.90
CA GLY A 63 -2.48 1.54 14.45
C GLY A 63 -2.58 0.87 15.83
N ILE A 64 -3.77 0.51 16.29
CA ILE A 64 -4.06 0.03 17.65
C ILE A 64 -3.34 -1.27 17.98
N TYR A 65 -3.38 -2.26 17.04
CA TYR A 65 -3.07 -3.67 17.31
C TYR A 65 -1.59 -4.04 17.17
N TYR A 66 -0.77 -3.15 16.69
CA TYR A 66 0.61 -3.49 16.34
C TYR A 66 1.55 -3.38 17.55
N PRO A 67 2.58 -4.25 17.65
CA PRO A 67 3.58 -4.14 18.71
C PRO A 67 4.21 -2.74 18.75
N GLU A 68 4.41 -2.23 19.95
CA GLU A 68 5.11 -0.97 20.18
C GLU A 68 6.48 -0.95 19.48
N ASN A 69 6.88 0.19 18.96
CA ASN A 69 8.14 0.40 18.24
C ASN A 69 8.32 -0.43 16.95
N SER A 70 7.29 -1.16 16.50
CA SER A 70 7.35 -1.83 15.20
C SER A 70 7.18 -0.84 14.04
N PHE A 71 7.75 -1.15 12.89
CA PHE A 71 7.48 -0.39 11.66
C PHE A 71 5.99 -0.35 11.32
N LYS A 72 5.25 -1.44 11.59
CA LYS A 72 3.79 -1.48 11.41
C LYS A 72 3.07 -0.45 12.28
N SER A 73 3.41 -0.33 13.55
CA SER A 73 2.83 0.66 14.45
C SER A 73 3.11 2.07 13.94
N ARG A 74 4.37 2.40 13.74
CA ARG A 74 4.80 3.73 13.30
C ARG A 74 4.17 4.12 11.96
N PHE A 75 4.32 3.29 10.93
CA PHE A 75 3.81 3.61 9.59
C PHE A 75 2.29 3.60 9.51
N CYS A 76 1.59 2.83 10.36
CA CYS A 76 0.15 2.88 10.39
C CYS A 76 -0.36 4.21 10.96
N VAL A 77 0.23 4.69 12.05
CA VAL A 77 -0.15 5.98 12.68
C VAL A 77 0.19 7.17 11.77
N GLU A 78 1.42 7.20 11.23
CA GLU A 78 1.85 8.24 10.29
C GLU A 78 1.01 8.20 9.00
N GLY A 79 0.84 7.00 8.43
CA GLY A 79 0.09 6.78 7.19
C GLY A 79 -1.39 7.10 7.32
N ASN A 80 -2.01 6.89 8.48
CA ASN A 80 -3.39 7.29 8.74
C ASN A 80 -3.59 8.79 8.47
N LYS A 81 -2.75 9.64 9.07
CA LYS A 81 -2.81 11.10 8.88
C LYS A 81 -2.56 11.49 7.42
N MET A 82 -1.49 10.95 6.84
CA MET A 82 -1.13 11.23 5.44
C MET A 82 -2.24 10.80 4.47
N LEU A 83 -2.93 9.69 4.74
CA LEU A 83 -3.99 9.20 3.88
C LEU A 83 -5.22 10.11 3.92
N TYR A 84 -5.64 10.60 5.10
CA TYR A 84 -6.70 11.58 5.20
C TYR A 84 -6.35 12.91 4.51
N GLU A 85 -5.12 13.40 4.70
CA GLU A 85 -4.64 14.62 4.03
C GLU A 85 -4.66 14.46 2.50
N TYR A 86 -4.20 13.32 2.02
CA TYR A 86 -4.19 13.01 0.60
C TYR A 86 -5.60 12.86 0.03
N ALA A 87 -6.48 12.14 0.73
CA ALA A 87 -7.86 11.94 0.32
C ALA A 87 -8.62 13.28 0.22
N ASN A 88 -8.45 14.15 1.22
CA ASN A 88 -9.01 15.51 1.18
C ASN A 88 -8.47 16.33 -0.01
N LYS A 89 -7.14 16.32 -0.21
CA LYS A 89 -6.49 17.06 -1.29
C LYS A 89 -6.94 16.62 -2.68
N LYS A 90 -7.26 15.33 -2.83
CA LYS A 90 -7.64 14.71 -4.12
C LYS A 90 -9.14 14.52 -4.29
N ASN A 91 -9.95 14.95 -3.31
CA ASN A 91 -11.41 14.74 -3.27
C ASN A 91 -11.78 13.25 -3.40
N ILE A 92 -11.00 12.36 -2.78
CA ILE A 92 -11.29 10.93 -2.71
C ILE A 92 -12.37 10.72 -1.66
N SER A 93 -13.39 9.93 -1.98
CA SER A 93 -14.47 9.58 -1.07
C SER A 93 -13.93 8.84 0.15
N HIS A 94 -14.11 9.41 1.33
CA HIS A 94 -13.67 8.82 2.59
C HIS A 94 -14.50 9.35 3.76
N SER A 95 -14.46 8.63 4.89
CA SER A 95 -15.15 9.07 6.11
C SER A 95 -14.43 8.57 7.36
N LYS A 96 -14.29 9.44 8.37
CA LYS A 96 -13.85 9.10 9.73
C LYS A 96 -15.03 8.56 10.56
N VAL A 97 -15.47 7.37 10.22
CA VAL A 97 -16.62 6.73 10.90
C VAL A 97 -16.29 6.26 12.32
N GLY A 98 -15.01 6.18 12.67
CA GLY A 98 -14.56 5.58 13.91
C GLY A 98 -14.69 4.06 13.91
N LYS A 99 -14.29 3.45 15.03
CA LYS A 99 -14.45 2.01 15.27
C LYS A 99 -14.65 1.73 16.74
N TYR A 100 -15.65 0.93 17.07
CA TYR A 100 -15.83 0.37 18.38
C TYR A 100 -15.16 -1.00 18.48
N ILE A 101 -14.50 -1.24 19.63
CA ILE A 101 -13.92 -2.53 20.00
C ILE A 101 -14.60 -2.91 21.29
N VAL A 102 -15.44 -3.92 21.26
CA VAL A 102 -16.35 -4.26 22.37
C VAL A 102 -15.88 -5.44 23.17
N ALA A 103 -16.06 -5.39 24.48
CA ALA A 103 -15.99 -6.54 25.38
C ALA A 103 -17.41 -7.02 25.68
N SER A 104 -17.82 -8.13 25.08
CA SER A 104 -19.16 -8.71 25.24
C SER A 104 -19.34 -9.42 26.57
N LYS A 105 -18.24 -9.90 27.15
CA LYS A 105 -18.21 -10.68 28.41
C LYS A 105 -17.22 -10.07 29.39
N ALA A 106 -17.49 -10.21 30.69
CA ALA A 106 -16.62 -9.72 31.75
C ALA A 106 -15.16 -10.24 31.64
N GLY A 107 -14.95 -11.47 31.16
CA GLY A 107 -13.62 -12.03 30.93
C GLY A 107 -12.79 -11.32 29.85
N GLU A 108 -13.41 -10.52 28.98
CA GLU A 108 -12.75 -9.78 27.90
C GLU A 108 -12.27 -8.38 28.33
N LEU A 109 -12.70 -7.90 29.49
CA LEU A 109 -12.33 -6.54 29.99
C LEU A 109 -10.82 -6.38 30.14
N ASN A 110 -10.11 -7.42 30.61
CA ASN A 110 -8.66 -7.37 30.76
C ASN A 110 -7.94 -7.28 29.38
N ALA A 111 -8.50 -7.93 28.37
CA ALA A 111 -7.97 -7.84 26.98
C ALA A 111 -8.21 -6.43 26.41
N LEU A 112 -9.37 -5.85 26.70
CA LEU A 112 -9.71 -4.48 26.28
C LEU A 112 -8.77 -3.45 26.92
N GLU A 113 -8.48 -3.58 28.22
CA GLU A 113 -7.51 -2.74 28.94
C GLU A 113 -6.11 -2.85 28.36
N LYS A 114 -5.61 -4.06 28.10
CA LYS A 114 -4.30 -4.28 27.46
C LYS A 114 -4.24 -3.60 26.10
N LEU A 115 -5.32 -3.69 25.32
CA LEU A 115 -5.40 -3.07 24.01
C LEU A 115 -5.41 -1.55 24.09
N PHE A 116 -6.12 -0.97 25.08
CA PHE A 116 -6.08 0.46 25.37
C PHE A 116 -4.65 0.94 25.66
N GLN A 117 -3.96 0.27 26.58
CA GLN A 117 -2.58 0.60 26.94
C GLN A 117 -1.62 0.48 25.74
N GLN A 118 -1.82 -0.53 24.91
CA GLN A 118 -1.04 -0.67 23.67
C GLN A 118 -1.31 0.47 22.69
N GLY A 119 -2.57 0.84 22.49
CA GLY A 119 -2.94 1.98 21.63
C GLY A 119 -2.33 3.30 22.13
N VAL A 120 -2.37 3.54 23.43
CA VAL A 120 -1.73 4.73 24.05
C VAL A 120 -0.22 4.76 23.76
N ARG A 121 0.48 3.63 23.96
CA ARG A 121 1.91 3.54 23.64
C ARG A 121 2.21 3.74 22.16
N ASN A 122 1.27 3.39 21.29
CA ASN A 122 1.37 3.63 19.84
C ASN A 122 0.95 5.06 19.42
N ASN A 123 0.63 5.95 20.38
CA ASN A 123 0.10 7.30 20.13
C ASN A 123 -1.23 7.29 19.34
N VAL A 124 -2.06 6.27 19.55
CA VAL A 124 -3.41 6.20 19.00
C VAL A 124 -4.39 6.80 19.97
N ASN A 125 -5.25 7.69 19.49
CA ASN A 125 -6.33 8.25 20.29
C ASN A 125 -7.42 7.18 20.48
N LEU A 126 -7.64 6.78 21.73
CA LEU A 126 -8.68 5.82 22.13
C LEU A 126 -9.47 6.39 23.31
N LYS A 127 -10.76 6.08 23.34
CA LYS A 127 -11.66 6.47 24.43
C LYS A 127 -12.37 5.24 24.96
N TYR A 128 -12.51 5.14 26.28
CA TYR A 128 -13.45 4.19 26.88
C TYR A 128 -14.87 4.69 26.65
N CYS A 129 -15.76 3.75 26.34
CA CYS A 129 -17.19 3.99 26.25
C CYS A 129 -17.92 3.12 27.27
N SER A 130 -18.85 3.71 28.00
CA SER A 130 -19.73 3.01 28.92
C SER A 130 -20.74 2.15 28.13
N LYS A 131 -21.39 1.25 28.84
CA LYS A 131 -22.47 0.45 28.26
C LYS A 131 -23.58 1.32 27.69
N GLU A 132 -23.97 2.36 28.44
CA GLU A 132 -25.04 3.30 28.05
C GLU A 132 -24.67 4.07 26.77
N GLU A 133 -23.45 4.54 26.65
CA GLU A 133 -22.94 5.21 25.44
C GLU A 133 -22.98 4.29 24.21
N ILE A 134 -22.69 3.00 24.40
CA ILE A 134 -22.74 2.03 23.28
C ILE A 134 -24.18 1.69 22.92
N GLU A 135 -25.06 1.48 23.92
CA GLU A 135 -26.49 1.22 23.69
C GLU A 135 -27.17 2.39 22.95
N GLU A 136 -26.76 3.62 23.22
CA GLU A 136 -27.24 4.79 22.49
C GLU A 136 -26.70 4.86 21.06
N ALA A 137 -25.40 4.62 20.89
CA ALA A 137 -24.73 4.72 19.59
C ALA A 137 -25.08 3.54 18.65
N ILE A 138 -25.18 2.32 19.18
CA ILE A 138 -25.43 1.10 18.43
C ILE A 138 -26.34 0.17 19.26
N PRO A 139 -27.65 0.39 19.27
CA PRO A 139 -28.59 -0.34 20.12
C PRO A 139 -28.60 -1.87 19.97
N GLN A 140 -28.08 -2.36 18.83
CA GLN A 140 -28.00 -3.80 18.53
C GLN A 140 -26.83 -4.51 19.21
N ILE A 141 -25.87 -3.74 19.78
CA ILE A 141 -24.67 -4.31 20.41
C ILE A 141 -24.89 -4.43 21.91
N VAL A 142 -24.79 -5.66 22.41
CA VAL A 142 -24.75 -5.94 23.87
C VAL A 142 -23.31 -6.12 24.29
N CYS A 143 -22.81 -5.25 25.16
CA CYS A 143 -21.44 -5.34 25.67
C CYS A 143 -21.35 -4.84 27.12
N SER A 144 -20.25 -5.22 27.79
CA SER A 144 -19.94 -4.73 29.14
C SER A 144 -19.14 -3.41 29.12
N SER A 145 -18.34 -3.18 28.09
CA SER A 145 -17.55 -1.99 27.86
C SER A 145 -17.01 -1.98 26.44
N ALA A 146 -16.58 -0.83 25.96
CA ALA A 146 -15.92 -0.72 24.67
C ALA A 146 -14.81 0.33 24.66
N LEU A 147 -13.95 0.25 23.63
CA LEU A 147 -13.06 1.32 23.20
C LEU A 147 -13.58 1.92 21.90
N PHE A 148 -13.54 3.23 21.79
CA PHE A 148 -13.78 3.95 20.56
C PHE A 148 -12.48 4.50 20.00
N SER A 149 -12.23 4.20 18.71
CA SER A 149 -11.09 4.70 17.93
C SER A 149 -11.57 5.73 16.92
N PRO A 150 -11.52 7.02 17.19
CA PRO A 150 -12.08 8.06 16.32
C PRO A 150 -11.29 8.23 15.01
N GLU A 151 -10.00 7.86 14.99
CA GLU A 151 -9.15 8.01 13.80
C GLU A 151 -9.29 6.87 12.78
N THR A 152 -10.02 5.81 13.12
CA THR A 152 -10.35 4.76 12.16
C THR A 152 -11.41 5.26 11.17
N GLY A 153 -11.27 4.93 9.90
CA GLY A 153 -12.25 5.32 8.89
C GLY A 153 -12.29 4.39 7.70
N ILE A 154 -12.95 4.83 6.66
CA ILE A 154 -13.08 4.13 5.38
C ILE A 154 -12.70 5.06 4.23
N ILE A 155 -12.23 4.47 3.12
CA ILE A 155 -11.85 5.18 1.90
C ILE A 155 -12.30 4.39 0.68
N ASP A 156 -12.68 5.09 -0.38
CA ASP A 156 -12.87 4.48 -1.70
C ASP A 156 -11.50 4.11 -2.29
N VAL A 157 -11.23 2.81 -2.30
CA VAL A 157 -9.92 2.29 -2.75
C VAL A 157 -9.73 2.45 -4.27
N PRO A 158 -10.71 2.23 -5.13
CA PRO A 158 -10.62 2.55 -6.56
C PRO A 158 -10.27 4.01 -6.84
N GLU A 159 -10.94 4.96 -6.19
CA GLU A 159 -10.61 6.39 -6.34
C GLU A 159 -9.19 6.70 -5.87
N PHE A 160 -8.76 6.09 -4.74
CA PHE A 160 -7.41 6.26 -4.23
C PHE A 160 -6.35 5.75 -5.21
N ILE A 161 -6.54 4.58 -5.80
CA ILE A 161 -5.64 4.00 -6.81
C ILE A 161 -5.58 4.89 -8.05
N THR A 162 -6.74 5.34 -8.55
CA THR A 162 -6.83 6.23 -9.71
C THR A 162 -6.11 7.56 -9.46
N ALA A 163 -6.24 8.13 -8.27
CA ALA A 163 -5.56 9.38 -7.91
C ALA A 163 -4.03 9.22 -7.85
N LEU A 164 -3.53 8.08 -7.32
CA LEU A 164 -2.09 7.79 -7.31
C LEU A 164 -1.53 7.63 -8.73
N GLU A 165 -2.23 6.90 -9.59
CA GLU A 165 -1.86 6.72 -11.00
C GLU A 165 -1.82 8.08 -11.73
N GLY A 166 -2.86 8.89 -11.58
CA GLY A 166 -2.93 10.23 -12.16
C GLY A 166 -1.78 11.14 -11.71
N ASP A 167 -1.37 11.07 -10.43
CA ASP A 167 -0.22 11.84 -9.93
C ASP A 167 1.11 11.42 -10.58
N ILE A 168 1.28 10.12 -10.84
CA ILE A 168 2.46 9.58 -11.52
C ILE A 168 2.52 10.11 -12.96
N GLN A 169 1.41 9.97 -13.69
CA GLN A 169 1.29 10.39 -15.09
C GLN A 169 1.47 11.90 -15.25
N HIS A 170 0.92 12.70 -14.32
CA HIS A 170 1.09 14.16 -14.31
C HIS A 170 2.57 14.59 -14.16
N LYS A 171 3.41 13.73 -13.60
CA LYS A 171 4.87 13.91 -13.46
C LYS A 171 5.67 13.15 -14.51
N ASN A 172 5.04 12.78 -15.63
CA ASN A 172 5.63 12.02 -16.74
C ASN A 172 6.14 10.62 -16.34
N GLY A 173 5.71 10.08 -15.20
CA GLY A 173 5.91 8.67 -14.88
C GLY A 173 4.99 7.78 -15.73
N ILE A 174 5.41 6.58 -16.00
CA ILE A 174 4.71 5.64 -16.86
C ILE A 174 4.21 4.47 -16.05
N VAL A 175 2.91 4.13 -16.18
CA VAL A 175 2.34 2.87 -15.70
C VAL A 175 2.01 2.04 -16.94
N SER A 176 2.73 0.94 -17.13
CA SER A 176 2.57 0.06 -18.28
C SER A 176 1.77 -1.16 -17.88
N PHE A 177 0.52 -1.20 -18.35
CA PHE A 177 -0.39 -2.32 -18.17
C PHE A 177 -0.15 -3.43 -19.20
N ASN A 178 -0.67 -4.62 -18.93
CA ASN A 178 -0.46 -5.82 -19.75
C ASN A 178 1.05 -6.06 -20.04
N THR A 179 1.89 -5.70 -19.07
CA THR A 179 3.34 -5.79 -19.21
C THR A 179 3.91 -6.61 -18.07
N GLU A 180 4.24 -7.85 -18.38
CA GLU A 180 4.77 -8.80 -17.40
C GLU A 180 6.28 -8.63 -17.23
N PHE A 181 6.75 -8.57 -15.99
CA PHE A 181 8.16 -8.74 -15.66
C PHE A 181 8.56 -10.21 -15.82
N ILE A 182 9.58 -10.48 -16.62
CA ILE A 182 10.07 -11.83 -16.86
C ILE A 182 11.30 -12.13 -16.00
N SER A 183 12.32 -11.28 -16.06
CA SER A 183 13.54 -11.43 -15.28
C SER A 183 14.32 -10.12 -15.20
N ALA A 184 15.28 -10.04 -14.27
CA ALA A 184 16.24 -8.95 -14.23
C ALA A 184 17.64 -9.46 -13.97
N LYS A 185 18.62 -8.87 -14.64
CA LYS A 185 20.05 -9.09 -14.41
C LYS A 185 20.70 -7.81 -13.93
N LYS A 186 21.40 -7.88 -12.79
CA LYS A 186 22.12 -6.73 -12.24
C LYS A 186 23.44 -6.56 -12.99
N SER A 187 23.65 -5.37 -13.51
CA SER A 187 24.95 -4.89 -14.02
C SER A 187 25.59 -3.93 -13.02
N LYS A 188 26.77 -3.36 -13.30
CA LYS A 188 27.44 -2.45 -12.38
C LYS A 188 26.59 -1.25 -11.98
N ASN A 189 25.89 -0.63 -12.95
CA ASN A 189 25.21 0.66 -12.76
C ASN A 189 23.69 0.60 -12.99
N PHE A 190 23.14 -0.51 -13.44
CA PHE A 190 21.73 -0.66 -13.77
C PHE A 190 21.28 -2.12 -13.72
N PHE A 191 19.99 -2.32 -13.72
CA PHE A 191 19.33 -3.59 -14.00
C PHE A 191 18.93 -3.65 -15.47
N GLU A 192 19.25 -4.73 -16.14
CA GLU A 192 18.67 -5.10 -17.41
C GLU A 192 17.43 -5.94 -17.12
N ILE A 193 16.25 -5.45 -17.51
CA ILE A 193 14.96 -5.99 -17.14
C ILE A 193 14.28 -6.50 -18.41
N SER A 194 14.00 -7.79 -18.45
CA SER A 194 13.23 -8.43 -19.52
C SER A 194 11.74 -8.37 -19.20
N CYS A 195 10.96 -7.94 -20.18
CA CYS A 195 9.51 -7.75 -20.08
C CYS A 195 8.79 -8.42 -21.25
N ASN A 196 7.49 -8.68 -21.08
CA ASN A 196 6.60 -9.14 -22.13
C ASN A 196 5.28 -8.34 -22.11
N ASP A 197 4.91 -7.73 -23.26
CA ASP A 197 3.63 -7.03 -23.49
C ASP A 197 2.87 -7.64 -24.70
N GLY A 198 3.05 -8.94 -24.91
CA GLY A 198 2.69 -9.66 -26.13
C GLY A 198 3.91 -9.93 -27.04
N THR A 199 4.98 -9.17 -26.83
CA THR A 199 6.32 -9.40 -27.42
C THR A 199 7.39 -9.22 -26.36
N ASN A 200 8.48 -9.98 -26.44
CA ASN A 200 9.60 -9.82 -25.52
C ASN A 200 10.41 -8.58 -25.87
N PHE A 201 10.79 -7.83 -24.86
CA PHE A 201 11.69 -6.68 -24.96
C PHE A 201 12.48 -6.48 -23.66
N SER A 202 13.50 -5.64 -23.69
CA SER A 202 14.30 -5.29 -22.51
C SER A 202 14.33 -3.78 -22.30
N ILE A 203 14.41 -3.41 -21.03
CA ILE A 203 14.61 -2.03 -20.57
C ILE A 203 15.77 -1.99 -19.58
N GLN A 204 16.28 -0.80 -19.31
CA GLN A 204 17.28 -0.59 -18.26
C GLN A 204 16.75 0.31 -17.15
N SER A 205 17.17 0.06 -15.92
CA SER A 205 16.80 0.87 -14.75
C SER A 205 17.92 0.93 -13.73
N LYS A 206 18.16 2.11 -13.15
CA LYS A 206 19.17 2.27 -12.07
C LYS A 206 18.74 1.56 -10.80
N THR A 207 17.43 1.57 -10.52
CA THR A 207 16.84 0.94 -9.33
C THR A 207 15.66 0.08 -9.72
N LEU A 208 15.52 -1.08 -9.10
CA LEU A 208 14.39 -1.98 -9.26
C LEU A 208 13.69 -2.20 -7.92
N VAL A 209 12.38 -1.97 -7.87
CA VAL A 209 11.55 -2.23 -6.70
C VAL A 209 10.56 -3.34 -7.02
N ASN A 210 10.55 -4.36 -6.18
CA ASN A 210 9.55 -5.41 -6.20
C ASN A 210 8.39 -5.05 -5.27
N ALA A 211 7.25 -4.67 -5.84
CA ALA A 211 5.99 -4.37 -5.16
C ALA A 211 4.86 -5.29 -5.64
N SER A 212 5.19 -6.51 -6.07
CA SER A 212 4.26 -7.47 -6.70
C SER A 212 3.34 -8.23 -5.70
N GLY A 213 3.24 -7.75 -4.45
CA GLY A 213 2.31 -8.31 -3.46
C GLY A 213 2.56 -9.78 -3.18
N LEU A 214 1.53 -10.62 -3.32
CA LEU A 214 1.60 -12.07 -3.04
C LEU A 214 2.53 -12.84 -3.99
N SER A 215 3.06 -12.20 -5.03
CA SER A 215 4.03 -12.81 -5.94
C SER A 215 5.45 -12.32 -5.70
N SER A 216 5.72 -11.60 -4.61
CA SER A 216 7.00 -10.93 -4.40
C SER A 216 8.16 -11.90 -4.23
N ASP A 217 7.96 -13.06 -3.65
CA ASP A 217 8.94 -14.14 -3.58
C ASP A 217 9.27 -14.71 -4.97
N LEU A 218 8.25 -15.05 -5.75
CA LEU A 218 8.40 -15.57 -7.12
C LEU A 218 9.13 -14.58 -8.03
N ILE A 219 8.81 -13.30 -7.92
CA ILE A 219 9.49 -12.23 -8.66
C ILE A 219 10.94 -12.11 -8.21
N SER A 220 11.20 -12.20 -6.90
CA SER A 220 12.55 -12.11 -6.35
C SER A 220 13.47 -13.23 -6.86
N TYR A 221 12.96 -14.44 -7.03
CA TYR A 221 13.73 -15.54 -7.64
C TYR A 221 14.12 -15.31 -9.11
N LYS A 222 13.43 -14.42 -9.81
CA LYS A 222 13.72 -14.04 -11.19
C LYS A 222 14.75 -12.90 -11.34
N ILE A 223 15.25 -12.39 -10.21
CA ILE A 223 16.28 -11.32 -10.17
C ILE A 223 17.64 -11.98 -9.92
N ASP A 224 18.51 -11.91 -10.92
CA ASP A 224 19.88 -12.46 -10.83
C ASP A 224 20.68 -11.76 -9.72
N GLN A 225 21.55 -12.52 -9.05
CA GLN A 225 22.40 -12.07 -7.94
C GLN A 225 21.67 -11.60 -6.69
N LEU A 226 20.35 -11.78 -6.58
CA LEU A 226 19.66 -11.56 -5.33
C LEU A 226 19.97 -12.72 -4.36
N ASP A 227 20.37 -12.39 -3.15
CA ASP A 227 20.66 -13.41 -2.13
C ASP A 227 19.35 -14.09 -1.67
N GLN A 228 19.19 -15.34 -2.08
CA GLN A 228 17.97 -16.12 -1.82
C GLN A 228 17.68 -16.33 -0.33
N ARG A 229 18.69 -16.14 0.57
CA ARG A 229 18.48 -16.20 2.02
C ARG A 229 17.54 -15.12 2.55
N TYR A 230 17.33 -14.07 1.79
CA TYR A 230 16.41 -12.96 2.13
C TYR A 230 15.05 -13.05 1.42
N ILE A 231 14.77 -14.16 0.70
CA ILE A 231 13.50 -14.39 0.06
C ILE A 231 12.66 -15.28 0.98
N PHE A 232 11.56 -14.76 1.48
CA PHE A 232 10.62 -15.49 2.32
C PHE A 232 9.35 -15.77 1.51
N PRO A 233 8.88 -17.03 1.45
CA PRO A 233 7.58 -17.35 0.85
C PRO A 233 6.46 -16.61 1.57
N ILE A 234 5.44 -16.23 0.83
CA ILE A 234 4.23 -15.55 1.34
C ILE A 234 3.11 -16.58 1.53
#